data_5e194a04258e3bc12e82d58d13837ad6
#
_entry.id   5e194a04258e3bc12e82d58d13837ad6
#
_cell.length_a   1.000
_cell.length_b   1.000
_cell.length_c   1.000
_cell.angle_alpha   90.00
_cell.angle_beta   90.00
_cell.angle_gamma   90.00
#
_symmetry.space_group_name_H-M   'P 1'
#
loop_
_entity.id
_entity.type
_entity.pdbx_description
1 polymer ?
#
loop_
_entity_poly.entity_id
_entity_poly.type
_entity_poly.pdbx_seq_one_letter_code
_entity_poly.pdbx_strand_id
1 'polypeptide(L)'
;MKRLTTLFFMAFVLVFSTARAERYYYFTHIQTTDGLPSNTIHGVHQDKSGFIWIGTRDGLCRYDGKEFQRLSDITPAHNMNSATFDITEDLSGRIWFSSTSGIGYYDPYTDQAGMLDALKESFARYIQADSKGNVWIVSDNLFRYDTSNSGLHTYTFPETGPMMVTEDRMGNVWILMKDGTVHGYDRLTDEFSQKPIDEKLKIIESTYNNNLLAATTDDRVILIDCLTFSSKEIFRSDEKKEIRCLKEGNKGEFWIGTDLGLFIRREHETYSGEAYHNDATPSSISADLITSIDRDHSGNIWIGTYYTGLNIWKNKAEEMSLYLRNPS
;
A
#
# COMPACT_ATOMS: atom_id res chain seq x y z
N MET A 1 20.36 -7.15 -81.03
CA MET A 1 19.26 -7.62 -80.11
C MET A 1 19.84 -7.67 -78.69
N LYS A 2 19.53 -6.67 -77.90
CA LYS A 2 20.02 -6.60 -76.49
C LYS A 2 18.85 -7.05 -75.63
N ARG A 3 19.05 -8.11 -74.87
CA ARG A 3 18.06 -8.58 -73.83
C ARG A 3 18.23 -7.77 -72.58
N LEU A 4 17.18 -7.10 -72.20
CA LEU A 4 17.04 -6.36 -70.94
C LEU A 4 16.55 -7.36 -69.89
N THR A 5 17.41 -7.67 -68.91
CA THR A 5 17.06 -8.48 -67.75
C THR A 5 16.58 -7.54 -66.64
N THR A 6 15.30 -7.58 -66.38
CA THR A 6 14.70 -6.82 -65.28
C THR A 6 14.86 -7.62 -63.98
N LEU A 7 15.68 -7.10 -63.05
CA LEU A 7 15.81 -7.64 -61.69
C LEU A 7 14.61 -7.14 -60.87
N PHE A 8 13.76 -8.08 -60.43
CA PHE A 8 12.72 -7.82 -59.45
C PHE A 8 13.36 -7.89 -58.05
N PHE A 9 13.52 -6.74 -57.41
CA PHE A 9 13.90 -6.66 -55.98
C PHE A 9 12.65 -6.87 -55.14
N MET A 10 12.46 -8.08 -54.60
CA MET A 10 11.41 -8.42 -53.65
C MET A 10 11.85 -7.94 -52.26
N ALA A 11 11.40 -6.75 -51.84
CA ALA A 11 11.62 -6.25 -50.48
C ALA A 11 10.79 -7.07 -49.53
N PHE A 12 11.42 -7.97 -48.81
CA PHE A 12 10.81 -8.72 -47.72
C PHE A 12 10.75 -7.77 -46.52
N VAL A 13 9.60 -7.13 -46.31
CA VAL A 13 9.33 -6.37 -45.08
C VAL A 13 9.10 -7.40 -43.98
N LEU A 14 10.14 -7.66 -43.18
CA LEU A 14 10.02 -8.37 -41.90
C LEU A 14 9.21 -7.49 -40.93
N VAL A 15 7.92 -7.75 -40.86
CA VAL A 15 7.09 -7.25 -39.77
C VAL A 15 7.51 -8.04 -38.52
N PHE A 16 8.41 -7.47 -37.74
CA PHE A 16 8.61 -7.91 -36.37
C PHE A 16 7.33 -7.57 -35.60
N SER A 17 6.39 -8.50 -35.55
CA SER A 17 5.40 -8.48 -34.49
C SER A 17 6.20 -8.70 -33.20
N THR A 18 6.42 -7.64 -32.44
CA THR A 18 6.82 -7.78 -31.04
C THR A 18 5.69 -8.53 -30.36
N ALA A 19 5.85 -9.85 -30.23
CA ALA A 19 5.00 -10.62 -29.36
C ALA A 19 5.15 -10.02 -27.97
N ARG A 20 4.16 -9.22 -27.54
CA ARG A 20 4.06 -8.75 -26.16
C ARG A 20 3.87 -10.01 -25.34
N ALA A 21 4.85 -10.38 -24.54
CA ALA A 21 4.68 -11.39 -23.52
C ALA A 21 3.68 -10.81 -22.50
N GLU A 22 2.44 -11.22 -22.59
CA GLU A 22 1.47 -10.95 -21.54
C GLU A 22 1.99 -11.62 -20.27
N ARG A 23 2.21 -10.82 -19.23
CA ARG A 23 2.59 -11.35 -17.92
C ARG A 23 1.30 -11.73 -17.21
N TYR A 24 1.10 -13.00 -17.01
CA TYR A 24 0.00 -13.51 -16.22
C TYR A 24 0.34 -13.40 -14.74
N TYR A 25 -0.53 -12.78 -13.96
CA TYR A 25 -0.45 -12.68 -12.51
C TYR A 25 -1.33 -13.77 -11.90
N TYR A 26 -0.74 -14.63 -11.09
CA TYR A 26 -1.44 -15.72 -10.40
C TYR A 26 -1.51 -15.39 -8.92
N PHE A 27 -2.71 -15.48 -8.37
CA PHE A 27 -2.97 -15.15 -6.98
C PHE A 27 -3.38 -16.41 -6.19
N THR A 28 -2.93 -16.48 -4.94
CA THR A 28 -3.45 -17.39 -3.93
C THR A 28 -4.48 -16.63 -3.11
N HIS A 29 -5.63 -17.23 -2.86
CA HIS A 29 -6.71 -16.61 -2.10
C HIS A 29 -6.71 -17.11 -0.67
N ILE A 30 -7.04 -16.24 0.26
CA ILE A 30 -7.24 -16.52 1.67
C ILE A 30 -8.56 -15.89 2.11
N GLN A 31 -9.43 -16.70 2.69
CA GLN A 31 -10.79 -16.33 3.07
C GLN A 31 -11.13 -16.75 4.51
N THR A 32 -12.35 -16.48 4.94
CA THR A 32 -12.84 -16.91 6.26
C THR A 32 -12.84 -18.42 6.42
N THR A 33 -12.96 -19.19 5.34
CA THR A 33 -12.79 -20.65 5.32
C THR A 33 -11.38 -21.11 5.67
N ASP A 34 -10.39 -20.22 5.51
CA ASP A 34 -8.98 -20.49 5.80
C ASP A 34 -8.58 -19.93 7.18
N GLY A 35 -9.52 -19.30 7.90
CA GLY A 35 -9.32 -18.79 9.26
C GLY A 35 -9.28 -17.25 9.39
N LEU A 36 -9.42 -16.48 8.30
CA LEU A 36 -9.56 -15.03 8.41
C LEU A 36 -10.78 -14.66 9.26
N PRO A 37 -10.71 -13.62 10.11
CA PRO A 37 -11.86 -13.12 10.84
C PRO A 37 -13.00 -12.63 9.96
N SER A 38 -12.66 -11.99 8.84
CA SER A 38 -13.61 -11.41 7.88
C SER A 38 -13.02 -11.37 6.48
N ASN A 39 -13.87 -11.49 5.46
CA ASN A 39 -13.48 -11.31 4.05
C ASN A 39 -13.38 -9.83 3.63
N THR A 40 -13.75 -8.89 4.50
CA THR A 40 -13.57 -7.45 4.26
C THR A 40 -12.23 -7.03 4.84
N ILE A 41 -11.26 -6.78 3.98
CA ILE A 41 -9.90 -6.38 4.34
C ILE A 41 -9.75 -4.87 4.18
N HIS A 42 -9.18 -4.23 5.19
CA HIS A 42 -8.92 -2.79 5.18
C HIS A 42 -7.44 -2.46 5.07
N GLY A 43 -6.56 -3.21 5.75
CA GLY A 43 -5.13 -2.99 5.77
C GLY A 43 -4.36 -4.28 5.97
N VAL A 44 -3.10 -4.30 5.51
CA VAL A 44 -2.15 -5.39 5.70
C VAL A 44 -0.82 -4.76 6.08
N HIS A 45 -0.08 -5.39 6.99
CA HIS A 45 1.26 -4.96 7.38
C HIS A 45 2.11 -6.16 7.79
N GLN A 46 3.36 -6.24 7.33
CA GLN A 46 4.32 -7.22 7.87
C GLN A 46 5.20 -6.57 8.92
N ASP A 47 5.23 -7.16 10.13
CA ASP A 47 6.14 -6.71 11.18
C ASP A 47 7.58 -7.18 10.96
N LYS A 48 8.54 -6.62 11.72
CA LYS A 48 9.96 -6.97 11.66
C LYS A 48 10.24 -8.43 12.02
N SER A 49 9.34 -9.10 12.76
CA SER A 49 9.44 -10.52 13.11
C SER A 49 8.93 -11.44 11.99
N GLY A 50 8.31 -10.88 10.95
CA GLY A 50 7.81 -11.59 9.78
C GLY A 50 6.34 -11.99 9.85
N PHE A 51 5.62 -11.70 10.94
CA PHE A 51 4.18 -11.92 11.01
C PHE A 51 3.44 -10.93 10.10
N ILE A 52 2.36 -11.40 9.49
CA ILE A 52 1.46 -10.55 8.71
C ILE A 52 0.28 -10.14 9.59
N TRP A 53 0.11 -8.86 9.79
CA TRP A 53 -1.03 -8.27 10.50
C TRP A 53 -2.08 -7.84 9.48
N ILE A 54 -3.33 -8.19 9.72
CA ILE A 54 -4.43 -7.96 8.79
C ILE A 54 -5.57 -7.28 9.54
N GLY A 55 -5.84 -6.05 9.13
CA GLY A 55 -6.98 -5.27 9.59
C GLY A 55 -8.22 -5.65 8.81
N THR A 56 -9.23 -6.13 9.52
CA THR A 56 -10.48 -6.58 8.93
C THR A 56 -11.68 -5.85 9.54
N ARG A 57 -12.85 -6.03 8.93
CA ARG A 57 -14.13 -5.56 9.49
C ARG A 57 -14.38 -6.11 10.90
N ASP A 58 -13.92 -7.32 11.20
CA ASP A 58 -14.18 -8.04 12.45
C ASP A 58 -12.93 -8.07 13.36
N GLY A 59 -12.08 -7.06 13.24
CA GLY A 59 -10.90 -6.83 14.09
C GLY A 59 -9.56 -7.11 13.42
N LEU A 60 -8.52 -7.01 14.23
CA LEU A 60 -7.13 -7.26 13.85
C LEU A 60 -6.78 -8.74 14.06
N CYS A 61 -6.12 -9.34 13.08
CA CYS A 61 -5.54 -10.67 13.22
C CYS A 61 -4.07 -10.71 12.78
N ARG A 62 -3.35 -11.68 13.33
CA ARG A 62 -1.96 -12.01 13.00
C ARG A 62 -1.93 -13.34 12.24
N TYR A 63 -1.11 -13.41 11.20
CA TYR A 63 -0.85 -14.62 10.43
C TYR A 63 0.64 -15.00 10.49
N ASP A 64 0.95 -16.23 10.83
CA ASP A 64 2.31 -16.75 11.00
C ASP A 64 2.85 -17.53 9.78
N GLY A 65 2.07 -17.57 8.70
CA GLY A 65 2.34 -18.39 7.51
C GLY A 65 1.54 -19.69 7.48
N LYS A 66 0.82 -20.05 8.56
CA LYS A 66 -0.01 -21.26 8.68
C LYS A 66 -1.37 -20.97 9.30
N GLU A 67 -1.39 -20.25 10.42
CA GLU A 67 -2.59 -20.03 11.23
C GLU A 67 -2.88 -18.54 11.43
N PHE A 68 -4.17 -18.23 11.51
CA PHE A 68 -4.66 -16.90 11.85
C PHE A 68 -5.02 -16.87 13.33
N GLN A 69 -4.53 -15.85 14.04
CA GLN A 69 -4.86 -15.58 15.43
C GLN A 69 -5.48 -14.19 15.55
N ARG A 70 -6.69 -14.10 16.07
CA ARG A 70 -7.32 -12.80 16.37
C ARG A 70 -6.60 -12.14 17.54
N LEU A 71 -6.44 -10.84 17.49
CA LEU A 71 -5.85 -10.11 18.60
C LEU A 71 -6.67 -10.27 19.89
N SER A 72 -7.99 -10.34 19.80
CA SER A 72 -8.90 -10.62 20.93
C SER A 72 -8.64 -11.98 21.59
N ASP A 73 -8.13 -12.96 20.86
CA ASP A 73 -7.82 -14.30 21.41
C ASP A 73 -6.45 -14.29 22.09
N ILE A 74 -5.50 -13.47 21.58
CA ILE A 74 -4.18 -13.24 22.18
C ILE A 74 -4.33 -12.42 23.47
N THR A 75 -5.19 -11.41 23.47
CA THR A 75 -5.38 -10.47 24.60
C THR A 75 -6.84 -10.32 24.98
N PRO A 76 -7.44 -11.33 25.65
CA PRO A 76 -8.89 -11.36 25.93
C PRO A 76 -9.42 -10.21 26.80
N ALA A 77 -8.53 -9.56 27.58
CA ALA A 77 -8.92 -8.47 28.51
C ALA A 77 -9.41 -7.19 27.80
N HIS A 78 -9.16 -7.07 26.49
CA HIS A 78 -9.53 -5.91 25.70
C HIS A 78 -10.46 -6.33 24.57
N ASN A 79 -11.64 -5.70 24.47
CA ASN A 79 -12.58 -5.96 23.37
C ASN A 79 -12.05 -5.31 22.08
N MET A 80 -11.13 -5.99 21.39
CA MET A 80 -10.44 -5.53 20.19
C MET A 80 -11.06 -6.09 18.89
N ASN A 81 -12.34 -6.42 18.90
CA ASN A 81 -13.08 -6.93 17.72
C ASN A 81 -13.66 -5.82 16.85
N SER A 82 -13.21 -4.58 17.03
CA SER A 82 -13.65 -3.44 16.22
C SER A 82 -13.01 -3.45 14.85
N ALA A 83 -13.73 -3.00 13.81
CA ALA A 83 -13.19 -2.88 12.48
C ALA A 83 -11.86 -2.09 12.50
N THR A 84 -10.81 -2.73 12.00
CA THR A 84 -9.44 -2.19 11.99
C THR A 84 -9.09 -1.75 10.56
N PHE A 85 -8.57 -0.53 10.42
CA PHE A 85 -8.36 0.11 9.11
C PHE A 85 -6.91 0.13 8.68
N ASP A 86 -6.01 0.59 9.54
CA ASP A 86 -4.61 0.75 9.21
C ASP A 86 -3.71 0.27 10.34
N ILE A 87 -2.49 -0.16 10.00
CA ILE A 87 -1.59 -0.86 10.91
C ILE A 87 -0.16 -0.36 10.64
N THR A 88 0.59 -0.12 11.70
CA THR A 88 2.01 0.23 11.61
C THR A 88 2.79 -0.35 12.79
N GLU A 89 4.10 -0.51 12.62
CA GLU A 89 5.01 -0.96 13.68
C GLU A 89 5.96 0.15 14.08
N ASP A 90 6.09 0.43 15.38
CA ASP A 90 7.04 1.42 15.88
C ASP A 90 8.48 0.88 16.01
N LEU A 91 9.41 1.73 16.43
CA LEU A 91 10.81 1.36 16.57
C LEU A 91 11.04 0.27 17.65
N SER A 92 10.15 0.16 18.63
CA SER A 92 10.22 -0.84 19.69
C SER A 92 9.64 -2.21 19.29
N GLY A 93 9.01 -2.28 18.10
CA GLY A 93 8.32 -3.49 17.62
C GLY A 93 6.87 -3.59 18.09
N ARG A 94 6.32 -2.52 18.68
CA ARG A 94 4.92 -2.47 19.07
C ARG A 94 4.07 -2.23 17.83
N ILE A 95 3.01 -3.01 17.70
CA ILE A 95 2.04 -2.89 16.61
C ILE A 95 0.97 -1.88 17.01
N TRP A 96 0.80 -0.85 16.23
CA TRP A 96 -0.23 0.17 16.38
C TRP A 96 -1.29 -0.01 15.30
N PHE A 97 -2.54 0.20 15.65
CA PHE A 97 -3.64 0.07 14.69
C PHE A 97 -4.76 1.07 14.97
N SER A 98 -5.37 1.53 13.89
CA SER A 98 -6.56 2.35 13.94
C SER A 98 -7.83 1.49 13.83
N SER A 99 -8.85 1.82 14.61
CA SER A 99 -10.10 1.06 14.63
C SER A 99 -11.31 1.97 14.85
N THR A 100 -12.51 1.40 14.71
CA THR A 100 -13.75 2.13 15.07
C THR A 100 -13.85 2.44 16.57
N SER A 101 -13.05 1.81 17.42
CA SER A 101 -12.99 2.07 18.86
C SER A 101 -11.86 3.00 19.28
N GLY A 102 -11.14 3.59 18.32
CA GLY A 102 -9.99 4.45 18.56
C GLY A 102 -8.66 3.80 18.13
N ILE A 103 -7.58 4.28 18.75
CA ILE A 103 -6.22 3.83 18.44
C ILE A 103 -5.79 2.77 19.46
N GLY A 104 -5.48 1.58 18.96
CA GLY A 104 -4.98 0.48 19.77
C GLY A 104 -3.51 0.19 19.53
N TYR A 105 -2.91 -0.52 20.47
CA TYR A 105 -1.58 -1.07 20.34
C TYR A 105 -1.48 -2.48 20.92
N TYR A 106 -0.52 -3.25 20.41
CA TYR A 106 -0.12 -4.54 20.95
C TYR A 106 1.41 -4.61 20.98
N ASP A 107 1.94 -5.00 22.13
CA ASP A 107 3.37 -5.21 22.36
C ASP A 107 3.65 -6.71 22.35
N PRO A 108 4.30 -7.24 21.29
CA PRO A 108 4.55 -8.66 21.15
C PRO A 108 5.61 -9.21 22.12
N TYR A 109 6.42 -8.35 22.77
CA TYR A 109 7.43 -8.78 23.76
C TYR A 109 6.85 -8.98 25.13
N THR A 110 5.78 -8.25 25.46
CA THR A 110 5.15 -8.31 26.79
C THR A 110 3.75 -8.94 26.74
N ASP A 111 3.25 -9.28 25.56
CA ASP A 111 1.85 -9.71 25.32
C ASP A 111 0.80 -8.73 25.86
N GLN A 112 1.16 -7.45 25.92
CA GLN A 112 0.27 -6.41 26.39
C GLN A 112 -0.38 -5.67 25.21
N ALA A 113 -1.66 -5.45 25.35
CA ALA A 113 -2.41 -4.62 24.42
C ALA A 113 -3.19 -3.53 25.18
N GLY A 114 -3.50 -2.45 24.51
CA GLY A 114 -4.25 -1.35 25.11
C GLY A 114 -4.81 -0.41 24.03
N MET A 115 -5.60 0.54 24.52
CA MET A 115 -6.09 1.65 23.71
C MET A 115 -5.43 2.94 24.20
N LEU A 116 -5.18 3.86 23.27
CA LEU A 116 -4.68 5.18 23.61
C LEU A 116 -5.85 6.02 24.16
N ASP A 117 -5.94 6.14 25.49
CA ASP A 117 -7.08 6.78 26.17
C ASP A 117 -7.38 8.20 25.68
N ALA A 118 -6.35 8.96 25.33
CA ALA A 118 -6.49 10.32 24.83
C ALA A 118 -7.21 10.41 23.47
N LEU A 119 -7.25 9.30 22.71
CA LEU A 119 -7.90 9.18 21.39
C LEU A 119 -8.94 8.06 21.37
N LYS A 120 -9.47 7.69 22.55
CA LYS A 120 -10.55 6.74 22.65
C LYS A 120 -11.80 7.30 21.96
N GLU A 121 -12.45 6.47 21.14
CA GLU A 121 -13.58 6.84 20.29
C GLU A 121 -13.25 7.85 19.17
N SER A 122 -11.98 8.26 19.02
CA SER A 122 -11.56 9.06 17.87
C SER A 122 -11.39 8.15 16.66
N PHE A 123 -12.23 8.34 15.65
CA PHE A 123 -12.05 7.62 14.40
C PHE A 123 -10.80 8.15 13.67
N ALA A 124 -9.81 7.29 13.49
CA ALA A 124 -8.67 7.56 12.63
C ALA A 124 -8.63 6.54 11.49
N ARG A 125 -8.36 7.00 10.30
CA ARG A 125 -8.29 6.15 9.11
C ARG A 125 -6.87 5.75 8.76
N TYR A 126 -5.89 6.61 9.05
CA TYR A 126 -4.48 6.39 8.74
C TYR A 126 -3.63 6.56 9.98
N ILE A 127 -2.64 5.68 10.10
CA ILE A 127 -1.66 5.66 11.18
C ILE A 127 -0.30 5.31 10.60
N GLN A 128 0.75 6.04 10.96
CA GLN A 128 2.10 5.83 10.45
C GLN A 128 3.13 6.02 11.55
N ALA A 129 3.90 4.99 11.85
CA ALA A 129 5.11 5.12 12.67
C ALA A 129 6.24 5.71 11.83
N ASP A 130 6.98 6.67 12.41
CA ASP A 130 8.10 7.29 11.73
C ASP A 130 9.46 6.74 12.22
N SER A 131 10.52 7.02 11.47
CA SER A 131 11.89 6.59 11.76
C SER A 131 12.51 7.29 12.98
N LYS A 132 11.78 8.17 13.66
CA LYS A 132 12.23 8.92 14.84
C LYS A 132 11.49 8.52 16.11
N GLY A 133 10.63 7.51 16.05
CA GLY A 133 9.91 6.98 17.21
C GLY A 133 8.61 7.70 17.50
N ASN A 134 8.02 8.37 16.52
CA ASN A 134 6.68 8.88 16.65
C ASN A 134 5.70 8.00 15.90
N VAL A 135 4.44 8.05 16.35
CA VAL A 135 3.29 7.49 15.65
C VAL A 135 2.38 8.65 15.27
N TRP A 136 2.22 8.85 13.97
CA TRP A 136 1.36 9.85 13.39
C TRP A 136 -0.03 9.28 13.19
N ILE A 137 -1.08 10.01 13.60
CA ILE A 137 -2.45 9.54 13.60
C ILE A 137 -3.32 10.60 12.94
N VAL A 138 -3.99 10.21 11.86
CA VAL A 138 -4.85 11.09 11.06
C VAL A 138 -6.31 10.83 11.40
N SER A 139 -6.94 11.84 12.00
CA SER A 139 -8.36 11.91 12.33
C SER A 139 -8.91 13.25 11.84
N ASP A 140 -9.79 13.91 12.59
CA ASP A 140 -10.19 15.29 12.31
C ASP A 140 -9.02 16.28 12.45
N ASN A 141 -8.11 15.97 13.35
CA ASN A 141 -6.80 16.60 13.49
C ASN A 141 -5.69 15.61 13.19
N LEU A 142 -4.46 16.12 13.06
CA LEU A 142 -3.25 15.32 13.04
C LEU A 142 -2.69 15.23 14.44
N PHE A 143 -2.38 14.02 14.89
CA PHE A 143 -1.72 13.80 16.17
C PHE A 143 -0.35 13.16 15.93
N ARG A 144 0.63 13.53 16.77
CA ARG A 144 1.92 12.88 16.87
C ARG A 144 2.09 12.35 18.28
N TYR A 145 2.16 11.04 18.40
CA TYR A 145 2.45 10.36 19.66
C TYR A 145 3.93 9.99 19.71
N ASP A 146 4.67 10.52 20.69
CA ASP A 146 6.06 10.17 20.95
C ASP A 146 6.12 8.91 21.82
N THR A 147 6.64 7.80 21.25
CA THR A 147 6.66 6.50 21.91
C THR A 147 7.67 6.45 23.08
N SER A 148 8.63 7.37 23.13
CA SER A 148 9.68 7.40 24.16
C SER A 148 9.21 7.98 25.50
N ASN A 149 8.29 8.95 25.46
CA ASN A 149 7.81 9.67 26.65
C ASN A 149 6.29 9.68 26.78
N SER A 150 5.58 9.01 25.88
CA SER A 150 4.11 8.97 25.80
C SER A 150 3.47 10.34 25.60
N GLY A 151 4.20 11.30 25.04
CA GLY A 151 3.72 12.64 24.74
C GLY A 151 2.80 12.66 23.51
N LEU A 152 1.64 13.30 23.61
CA LEU A 152 0.71 13.50 22.51
C LEU A 152 0.69 14.97 22.10
N HIS A 153 1.07 15.25 20.86
CA HIS A 153 0.99 16.57 20.24
C HIS A 153 -0.17 16.62 19.26
N THR A 154 -0.87 17.75 19.22
CA THR A 154 -2.03 17.96 18.33
C THR A 154 -1.75 19.11 17.39
N TYR A 155 -1.90 18.87 16.09
CA TYR A 155 -1.80 19.87 15.04
C TYR A 155 -3.17 20.13 14.45
N THR A 156 -3.59 21.38 14.47
CA THR A 156 -4.88 21.83 13.94
C THR A 156 -4.67 22.63 12.66
N PHE A 157 -5.50 22.40 11.67
CA PHE A 157 -5.46 23.08 10.39
C PHE A 157 -6.77 23.83 10.18
N PRO A 158 -6.78 25.18 10.23
CA PRO A 158 -8.04 25.94 10.28
C PRO A 158 -8.85 25.90 8.99
N GLU A 159 -8.20 25.69 7.84
CA GLU A 159 -8.87 25.74 6.54
C GLU A 159 -9.26 24.37 6.02
N THR A 160 -8.41 23.37 6.21
CA THR A 160 -8.63 22.01 5.71
C THR A 160 -7.94 21.00 6.62
N GLY A 161 -8.61 19.87 6.91
CA GLY A 161 -8.06 18.83 7.78
C GLY A 161 -7.07 17.90 7.07
N PRO A 162 -6.27 17.14 7.83
CA PRO A 162 -5.40 16.11 7.30
C PRO A 162 -6.23 14.95 6.73
N MET A 163 -5.66 14.26 5.75
CA MET A 163 -6.28 13.11 5.09
C MET A 163 -5.41 11.86 5.13
N MET A 164 -4.10 12.00 4.87
CA MET A 164 -3.13 10.90 4.93
C MET A 164 -1.77 11.41 5.44
N VAL A 165 -0.96 10.50 5.94
CA VAL A 165 0.43 10.75 6.34
C VAL A 165 1.32 9.65 5.78
N THR A 166 2.53 10.00 5.34
CA THR A 166 3.56 9.04 4.97
C THR A 166 4.94 9.58 5.31
N GLU A 167 5.91 8.70 5.54
CA GLU A 167 7.31 9.06 5.71
C GLU A 167 8.12 8.52 4.53
N ASP A 168 8.97 9.38 3.95
CA ASP A 168 9.91 8.93 2.93
C ASP A 168 11.16 8.28 3.57
N ARG A 169 12.02 7.66 2.76
CA ARG A 169 13.21 6.95 3.25
C ARG A 169 14.30 7.86 3.82
N MET A 170 14.18 9.18 3.61
CA MET A 170 15.06 10.18 4.22
C MET A 170 14.54 10.63 5.59
N GLY A 171 13.37 10.15 6.01
CA GLY A 171 12.73 10.51 7.26
C GLY A 171 11.92 11.79 7.19
N ASN A 172 11.61 12.30 5.99
CA ASN A 172 10.69 13.42 5.85
C ASN A 172 9.25 12.93 5.96
N VAL A 173 8.45 13.64 6.74
CA VAL A 173 7.02 13.33 6.93
C VAL A 173 6.19 14.22 6.02
N TRP A 174 5.31 13.61 5.26
CA TRP A 174 4.44 14.25 4.28
C TRP A 174 2.98 14.06 4.68
N ILE A 175 2.21 15.13 4.67
CA ILE A 175 0.78 15.13 4.99
C ILE A 175 -0.01 15.54 3.75
N LEU A 176 -0.92 14.68 3.35
CA LEU A 176 -1.95 15.03 2.37
C LEU A 176 -3.13 15.65 3.10
N MET A 177 -3.60 16.78 2.61
CA MET A 177 -4.75 17.50 3.15
C MET A 177 -6.04 17.16 2.38
N LYS A 178 -7.20 17.35 2.99
CA LYS A 178 -8.51 17.08 2.37
C LYS A 178 -8.81 17.92 1.13
N ASP A 179 -8.13 19.06 0.97
CA ASP A 179 -8.21 19.89 -0.24
C ASP A 179 -7.27 19.43 -1.38
N GLY A 180 -6.53 18.35 -1.16
CA GLY A 180 -5.59 17.75 -2.12
C GLY A 180 -4.21 18.39 -2.13
N THR A 181 -3.88 19.29 -1.20
CA THR A 181 -2.53 19.85 -1.06
C THR A 181 -1.64 18.93 -0.22
N VAL A 182 -0.32 19.00 -0.43
CA VAL A 182 0.68 18.27 0.34
C VAL A 182 1.49 19.23 1.19
N HIS A 183 1.66 18.88 2.46
CA HIS A 183 2.49 19.62 3.41
C HIS A 183 3.66 18.76 3.88
N GLY A 184 4.84 19.33 4.00
CA GLY A 184 5.99 18.69 4.61
C GLY A 184 6.19 19.19 6.05
N TYR A 185 6.51 18.26 6.93
CA TYR A 185 6.81 18.55 8.33
C TYR A 185 8.26 18.98 8.50
N ASP A 186 8.48 20.11 9.15
CA ASP A 186 9.80 20.57 9.58
C ASP A 186 10.02 20.18 11.05
N ARG A 187 10.96 19.26 11.29
CA ARG A 187 11.28 18.76 12.62
C ARG A 187 11.98 19.78 13.51
N LEU A 188 12.58 20.83 12.94
CA LEU A 188 13.31 21.85 13.70
C LEU A 188 12.35 22.91 14.27
N THR A 189 11.34 23.27 13.50
CA THR A 189 10.33 24.27 13.90
C THR A 189 9.07 23.64 14.50
N ASP A 190 8.89 22.32 14.35
CA ASP A 190 7.68 21.58 14.70
C ASP A 190 6.43 22.09 13.94
N GLU A 191 6.61 22.49 12.67
CA GLU A 191 5.57 23.12 11.85
C GLU A 191 5.42 22.40 10.50
N PHE A 192 4.30 22.65 9.85
CA PHE A 192 4.00 22.16 8.50
C PHE A 192 4.02 23.30 7.49
N SER A 193 4.57 23.06 6.31
CA SER A 193 4.56 23.98 5.18
C SER A 193 4.02 23.30 3.92
N GLN A 194 3.11 23.99 3.22
CA GLN A 194 2.61 23.53 1.93
C GLN A 194 3.75 23.44 0.91
N LYS A 195 3.76 22.38 0.11
CA LYS A 195 4.74 22.18 -0.96
C LYS A 195 4.18 22.64 -2.31
N PRO A 196 5.04 23.13 -3.21
CA PRO A 196 4.63 23.68 -4.50
C PRO A 196 4.33 22.55 -5.51
N ILE A 197 3.32 21.74 -5.21
CA ILE A 197 2.79 20.70 -6.09
C ILE A 197 1.52 21.24 -6.73
N ASP A 198 1.50 21.34 -8.05
CA ASP A 198 0.38 21.92 -8.80
C ASP A 198 -0.84 21.00 -8.89
N GLU A 199 -0.62 19.70 -8.67
CA GLU A 199 -1.66 18.66 -8.76
C GLU A 199 -2.48 18.58 -7.47
N LYS A 200 -3.80 18.33 -7.61
CA LYS A 200 -4.67 18.00 -6.48
C LYS A 200 -4.68 16.49 -6.28
N LEU A 201 -4.28 16.05 -5.08
CA LEU A 201 -4.06 14.65 -4.76
C LEU A 201 -5.16 14.10 -3.84
N LYS A 202 -5.35 12.78 -3.89
CA LYS A 202 -6.26 12.03 -3.00
C LYS A 202 -5.58 10.85 -2.30
N ILE A 203 -4.41 10.42 -2.77
CA ILE A 203 -3.59 9.37 -2.15
C ILE A 203 -2.12 9.76 -2.31
N ILE A 204 -1.31 9.52 -1.29
CA ILE A 204 0.14 9.60 -1.33
C ILE A 204 0.75 8.35 -0.70
N GLU A 205 1.84 7.85 -1.27
CA GLU A 205 2.63 6.72 -0.79
C GLU A 205 4.11 7.00 -1.03
N SER A 206 4.98 6.65 -0.10
CA SER A 206 6.42 6.82 -0.29
C SER A 206 7.02 5.72 -1.17
N THR A 207 8.11 6.04 -1.89
CA THR A 207 8.77 5.09 -2.79
C THR A 207 10.22 4.81 -2.39
N TYR A 208 10.80 3.77 -3.01
CA TYR A 208 12.20 3.39 -2.79
C TYR A 208 13.21 4.48 -3.21
N ASN A 209 12.83 5.36 -4.13
CA ASN A 209 13.69 6.42 -4.64
C ASN A 209 13.47 7.78 -3.95
N ASN A 210 12.82 7.82 -2.78
CA ASN A 210 12.43 9.04 -2.06
C ASN A 210 11.51 9.97 -2.87
N ASN A 211 10.66 9.41 -3.72
CA ASN A 211 9.60 10.12 -4.39
C ASN A 211 8.26 9.82 -3.69
N LEU A 212 7.24 10.60 -3.97
CA LEU A 212 5.86 10.27 -3.63
C LEU A 212 5.18 9.68 -4.87
N LEU A 213 4.64 8.47 -4.72
CA LEU A 213 3.65 7.92 -5.64
C LEU A 213 2.29 8.46 -5.23
N ALA A 214 1.59 9.12 -6.12
CA ALA A 214 0.36 9.81 -5.76
C ALA A 214 -0.77 9.53 -6.75
N ALA A 215 -2.01 9.44 -6.24
CA ALA A 215 -3.20 9.50 -7.07
C ALA A 215 -3.76 10.92 -7.05
N THR A 216 -4.07 11.44 -8.23
CA THR A 216 -4.72 12.73 -8.40
C THR A 216 -6.24 12.61 -8.26
N THR A 217 -6.92 13.72 -8.04
CA THR A 217 -8.38 13.76 -7.93
C THR A 217 -9.11 13.46 -9.25
N ASP A 218 -8.40 13.49 -10.39
CA ASP A 218 -8.88 13.10 -11.71
C ASP A 218 -8.42 11.70 -12.15
N ASP A 219 -8.09 10.83 -11.19
CA ASP A 219 -7.76 9.41 -11.38
C ASP A 219 -6.53 9.12 -12.26
N ARG A 220 -5.50 9.97 -12.13
CA ARG A 220 -4.15 9.69 -12.63
C ARG A 220 -3.26 9.21 -11.50
N VAL A 221 -2.23 8.42 -11.82
CA VAL A 221 -1.12 8.14 -10.91
C VAL A 221 0.11 8.88 -11.40
N ILE A 222 0.71 9.65 -10.52
CA ILE A 222 1.91 10.44 -10.78
C ILE A 222 3.01 10.08 -9.78
N LEU A 223 4.25 10.23 -10.21
CA LEU A 223 5.43 10.16 -9.36
C LEU A 223 5.94 11.59 -9.16
N ILE A 224 6.07 12.02 -7.92
CA ILE A 224 6.50 13.37 -7.53
C ILE A 224 7.90 13.27 -6.94
N ASP A 225 8.84 14.00 -7.50
CA ASP A 225 10.18 14.16 -6.95
C ASP A 225 10.13 15.06 -5.70
N CYS A 226 10.54 14.54 -4.55
CA CYS A 226 10.45 15.26 -3.26
C CYS A 226 11.45 16.41 -3.10
N LEU A 227 12.43 16.57 -4.01
CA LEU A 227 13.39 17.67 -4.00
C LEU A 227 12.96 18.82 -4.89
N THR A 228 12.47 18.49 -6.09
CA THR A 228 12.11 19.49 -7.12
C THR A 228 10.61 19.77 -7.18
N PHE A 229 9.80 18.90 -6.58
CA PHE A 229 8.33 18.87 -6.65
C PHE A 229 7.78 18.75 -8.08
N SER A 230 8.62 18.35 -9.04
CA SER A 230 8.16 18.01 -10.38
C SER A 230 7.43 16.67 -10.40
N SER A 231 6.41 16.55 -11.24
CA SER A 231 5.60 15.36 -11.37
C SER A 231 5.77 14.70 -12.72
N LYS A 232 5.66 13.36 -12.75
CA LYS A 232 5.67 12.52 -13.96
C LYS A 232 4.46 11.59 -13.90
N GLU A 233 3.62 11.61 -14.94
CA GLU A 233 2.50 10.68 -15.06
C GLU A 233 3.02 9.24 -15.30
N ILE A 234 2.51 8.30 -14.49
CA ILE A 234 2.81 6.88 -14.55
C ILE A 234 1.64 6.09 -15.13
N PHE A 235 0.41 6.51 -14.80
CA PHE A 235 -0.80 5.84 -15.21
C PHE A 235 -1.94 6.85 -15.35
N ARG A 236 -2.78 6.62 -16.35
CA ARG A 236 -4.08 7.27 -16.51
C ARG A 236 -5.11 6.21 -16.84
N SER A 237 -6.21 6.21 -16.15
CA SER A 237 -7.32 5.34 -16.47
C SER A 237 -8.09 5.91 -17.68
N ASP A 238 -8.26 5.10 -18.72
CA ASP A 238 -9.10 5.46 -19.88
C ASP A 238 -10.59 5.36 -19.57
N GLU A 239 -10.95 4.56 -18.58
CA GLU A 239 -12.27 4.44 -18.01
C GLU A 239 -12.26 5.10 -16.63
N LYS A 240 -13.37 5.66 -16.16
CA LYS A 240 -13.50 6.28 -14.84
C LYS A 240 -13.39 5.24 -13.73
N LYS A 241 -12.19 4.69 -13.51
CA LYS A 241 -11.87 3.76 -12.43
C LYS A 241 -11.32 4.56 -11.26
N GLU A 242 -11.97 4.48 -10.12
CA GLU A 242 -11.53 5.15 -8.91
C GLU A 242 -10.27 4.47 -8.37
N ILE A 243 -9.17 5.20 -8.29
CA ILE A 243 -7.94 4.73 -7.63
C ILE A 243 -8.16 4.76 -6.13
N ARG A 244 -7.95 3.62 -5.46
CA ARG A 244 -8.24 3.41 -4.04
C ARG A 244 -7.01 3.19 -3.18
N CYS A 245 -5.98 2.55 -3.72
CA CYS A 245 -4.71 2.32 -3.03
C CYS A 245 -3.55 2.20 -4.02
N LEU A 246 -2.36 2.53 -3.53
CA LEU A 246 -1.12 2.52 -4.28
C LEU A 246 -0.04 1.84 -3.45
N LYS A 247 0.86 1.09 -4.11
CA LYS A 247 2.06 0.55 -3.47
C LYS A 247 3.18 0.38 -4.48
N GLU A 248 4.42 0.73 -4.10
CA GLU A 248 5.57 0.28 -4.83
C GLU A 248 5.91 -1.16 -4.40
N GLY A 249 5.86 -2.10 -5.35
CA GLY A 249 6.25 -3.49 -5.16
C GLY A 249 7.76 -3.65 -5.21
N ASN A 250 8.31 -4.07 -6.35
CA ASN A 250 9.74 -3.96 -6.60
C ASN A 250 10.10 -2.52 -7.02
N LYS A 251 11.37 -2.15 -6.87
CA LYS A 251 11.83 -0.81 -7.22
C LYS A 251 11.39 -0.42 -8.65
N GLY A 252 10.64 0.68 -8.76
CA GLY A 252 10.07 1.17 -10.01
C GLY A 252 8.91 0.35 -10.56
N GLU A 253 8.31 -0.54 -9.76
CA GLU A 253 7.10 -1.29 -10.10
C GLU A 253 5.96 -0.82 -9.19
N PHE A 254 4.93 -0.24 -9.75
CA PHE A 254 3.81 0.37 -9.02
C PHE A 254 2.54 -0.46 -9.19
N TRP A 255 1.96 -0.85 -8.07
CA TRP A 255 0.71 -1.57 -7.95
C TRP A 255 -0.41 -0.60 -7.62
N ILE A 256 -1.46 -0.59 -8.44
CA ILE A 256 -2.53 0.41 -8.43
C ILE A 256 -3.84 -0.35 -8.26
N GLY A 257 -4.42 -0.29 -7.08
CA GLY A 257 -5.73 -0.86 -6.79
C GLY A 257 -6.84 0.13 -7.10
N THR A 258 -7.86 -0.35 -7.81
CA THR A 258 -9.03 0.44 -8.17
C THR A 258 -10.33 -0.23 -7.72
N ASP A 259 -11.45 0.39 -7.96
CA ASP A 259 -12.77 -0.22 -7.81
C ASP A 259 -13.12 -1.23 -8.92
N LEU A 260 -12.34 -1.27 -10.01
CA LEU A 260 -12.55 -2.10 -11.20
C LEU A 260 -11.27 -2.83 -11.64
N GLY A 261 -10.50 -3.37 -10.68
CA GLY A 261 -9.35 -4.20 -10.94
C GLY A 261 -8.02 -3.65 -10.41
N LEU A 262 -6.98 -4.39 -10.70
CA LEU A 262 -5.62 -4.14 -10.28
C LEU A 262 -4.75 -3.85 -11.50
N PHE A 263 -3.97 -2.77 -11.44
CA PHE A 263 -3.05 -2.37 -12.49
C PHE A 263 -1.62 -2.39 -11.98
N ILE A 264 -0.69 -2.88 -12.79
CA ILE A 264 0.74 -2.86 -12.49
C ILE A 264 1.44 -2.03 -13.56
N ARG A 265 2.25 -1.07 -13.14
CA ARG A 265 3.03 -0.21 -14.04
C ARG A 265 4.49 -0.23 -13.64
N ARG A 266 5.36 -0.11 -14.65
CA ARG A 266 6.80 0.03 -14.43
C ARG A 266 7.27 1.32 -15.04
N GLU A 267 8.17 1.99 -14.33
CA GLU A 267 8.61 3.34 -14.66
C GLU A 267 9.13 3.51 -16.10
N HIS A 268 9.70 2.43 -16.67
CA HIS A 268 10.34 2.44 -17.98
C HIS A 268 9.64 1.56 -19.03
N GLU A 269 8.48 0.99 -18.71
CA GLU A 269 7.72 0.12 -19.61
C GLU A 269 6.42 0.80 -20.05
N THR A 270 6.11 0.75 -21.35
CA THR A 270 4.86 1.32 -21.89
C THR A 270 3.63 0.55 -21.43
N TYR A 271 3.78 -0.77 -21.17
CA TYR A 271 2.74 -1.64 -20.66
C TYR A 271 3.35 -2.58 -19.64
N SER A 272 2.67 -2.81 -18.53
CA SER A 272 3.20 -3.67 -17.47
C SER A 272 2.28 -4.84 -17.15
N GLY A 273 1.05 -4.61 -16.70
CA GLY A 273 0.11 -5.68 -16.39
C GLY A 273 -1.22 -5.17 -15.84
N GLU A 274 -2.20 -6.03 -15.96
CA GLU A 274 -3.54 -5.82 -15.41
C GLU A 274 -4.06 -7.16 -14.86
N ALA A 275 -4.86 -7.11 -13.81
CA ALA A 275 -5.50 -8.28 -13.25
C ALA A 275 -6.95 -7.96 -12.87
N TYR A 276 -7.85 -8.75 -13.39
CA TYR A 276 -9.29 -8.68 -13.15
C TYR A 276 -9.79 -10.00 -12.60
N HIS A 277 -10.90 -9.95 -11.88
CA HIS A 277 -11.59 -11.14 -11.47
C HIS A 277 -12.12 -11.92 -12.69
N ASN A 278 -11.96 -13.25 -12.65
CA ASN A 278 -12.44 -14.14 -13.70
C ASN A 278 -12.84 -15.50 -13.08
N ASP A 279 -14.13 -15.77 -13.02
CA ASP A 279 -14.68 -17.02 -12.46
C ASP A 279 -14.14 -18.30 -13.16
N ALA A 280 -13.79 -18.20 -14.44
CA ALA A 280 -13.22 -19.31 -15.20
C ALA A 280 -11.72 -19.55 -14.90
N THR A 281 -11.06 -18.65 -14.18
CA THR A 281 -9.63 -18.71 -13.86
C THR A 281 -9.43 -18.67 -12.34
N PRO A 282 -9.34 -19.81 -11.65
CA PRO A 282 -9.25 -19.87 -10.19
C PRO A 282 -8.06 -19.13 -9.58
N SER A 283 -7.03 -18.84 -10.37
CA SER A 283 -5.85 -18.06 -9.94
C SER A 283 -5.90 -16.58 -10.34
N SER A 284 -7.04 -16.11 -10.89
CA SER A 284 -7.26 -14.66 -11.06
C SER A 284 -7.41 -13.98 -9.70
N ILE A 285 -7.38 -12.63 -9.66
CA ILE A 285 -7.73 -11.92 -8.43
C ILE A 285 -9.16 -12.24 -8.01
N SER A 286 -9.42 -12.34 -6.71
CA SER A 286 -10.71 -12.83 -6.19
C SER A 286 -11.88 -11.85 -6.36
N ALA A 287 -11.59 -10.55 -6.53
CA ALA A 287 -12.55 -9.50 -6.84
C ALA A 287 -11.86 -8.29 -7.44
N ASP A 288 -12.61 -7.44 -8.14
CA ASP A 288 -12.08 -6.21 -8.76
C ASP A 288 -12.02 -5.02 -7.81
N LEU A 289 -12.82 -5.00 -6.74
CA LEU A 289 -12.81 -3.92 -5.75
C LEU A 289 -11.64 -4.10 -4.75
N ILE A 290 -10.54 -3.42 -5.04
CA ILE A 290 -9.31 -3.48 -4.25
C ILE A 290 -9.36 -2.45 -3.13
N THR A 291 -9.06 -2.87 -1.90
CA THR A 291 -9.13 -2.00 -0.71
C THR A 291 -7.77 -1.63 -0.15
N SER A 292 -6.80 -2.53 -0.27
CA SER A 292 -5.44 -2.33 0.24
C SER A 292 -4.42 -3.12 -0.56
N ILE A 293 -3.19 -2.63 -0.60
CA ILE A 293 -2.04 -3.33 -1.17
C ILE A 293 -0.87 -3.11 -0.23
N ASP A 294 -0.20 -4.18 0.16
CA ASP A 294 1.07 -4.08 0.87
C ASP A 294 2.08 -5.10 0.34
N ARG A 295 3.36 -4.86 0.65
CA ARG A 295 4.48 -5.69 0.23
C ARG A 295 5.19 -6.26 1.45
N ASP A 296 5.37 -7.59 1.49
CA ASP A 296 6.15 -8.23 2.53
C ASP A 296 7.67 -8.14 2.27
N HIS A 297 8.48 -8.53 3.24
CA HIS A 297 9.95 -8.49 3.17
C HIS A 297 10.52 -9.40 2.06
N SER A 298 9.80 -10.45 1.69
CA SER A 298 10.15 -11.35 0.58
C SER A 298 9.74 -10.80 -0.79
N GLY A 299 9.07 -9.66 -0.81
CA GLY A 299 8.60 -9.02 -2.04
C GLY A 299 7.29 -9.59 -2.57
N ASN A 300 6.60 -10.43 -1.82
CA ASN A 300 5.23 -10.82 -2.17
C ASN A 300 4.29 -9.64 -1.97
N ILE A 301 3.27 -9.56 -2.81
CA ILE A 301 2.25 -8.50 -2.74
C ILE A 301 0.98 -9.09 -2.15
N TRP A 302 0.51 -8.47 -1.09
CA TRP A 302 -0.70 -8.78 -0.37
C TRP A 302 -1.79 -7.78 -0.76
N ILE A 303 -2.93 -8.28 -1.22
CA ILE A 303 -3.99 -7.45 -1.81
C ILE A 303 -5.29 -7.76 -1.11
N GLY A 304 -5.80 -6.78 -0.40
CA GLY A 304 -7.11 -6.83 0.26
C GLY A 304 -8.23 -6.50 -0.71
N THR A 305 -9.37 -7.17 -0.51
CA THR A 305 -10.60 -6.89 -1.22
C THR A 305 -11.75 -6.60 -0.26
N TYR A 306 -12.83 -6.04 -0.76
CA TYR A 306 -13.94 -5.63 0.11
C TYR A 306 -14.81 -6.80 0.57
N TYR A 307 -14.94 -7.89 -0.21
CA TYR A 307 -15.86 -9.00 0.11
C TYR A 307 -15.26 -10.40 -0.01
N THR A 308 -14.10 -10.55 -0.66
CA THR A 308 -13.58 -11.86 -1.06
C THR A 308 -12.26 -12.23 -0.38
N GLY A 309 -11.89 -11.50 0.67
CA GLY A 309 -10.72 -11.78 1.48
C GLY A 309 -9.43 -11.21 0.90
N LEU A 310 -8.36 -11.96 1.05
CA LEU A 310 -6.99 -11.56 0.76
C LEU A 310 -6.45 -12.33 -0.45
N ASN A 311 -5.70 -11.66 -1.29
CA ASN A 311 -4.98 -12.25 -2.41
C ASN A 311 -3.48 -12.06 -2.20
N ILE A 312 -2.70 -13.07 -2.56
CA ILE A 312 -1.24 -13.03 -2.49
C ILE A 312 -0.67 -13.30 -3.87
N TRP A 313 0.06 -12.34 -4.40
CA TRP A 313 0.96 -12.56 -5.53
C TRP A 313 2.36 -12.89 -5.00
N LYS A 314 2.89 -14.07 -5.35
CA LYS A 314 4.21 -14.49 -4.92
C LYS A 314 5.29 -14.03 -5.89
N ASN A 315 6.34 -13.42 -5.35
CA ASN A 315 7.50 -13.02 -6.11
C ASN A 315 8.39 -14.23 -6.45
N LYS A 316 8.18 -14.82 -7.64
CA LYS A 316 8.91 -16.03 -8.09
C LYS A 316 10.42 -15.85 -8.24
N ALA A 317 10.93 -14.62 -8.24
CA ALA A 317 12.38 -14.38 -8.34
C ALA A 317 13.15 -14.93 -7.13
N GLU A 318 12.54 -14.95 -5.94
CA GLU A 318 13.15 -15.55 -4.74
C GLU A 318 13.04 -17.08 -4.74
N GLU A 319 11.93 -17.66 -5.20
CA GLU A 319 11.82 -19.12 -5.33
C GLU A 319 12.93 -19.70 -6.24
N MET A 320 13.23 -19.05 -7.37
CA MET A 320 14.33 -19.48 -8.25
C MET A 320 15.70 -19.31 -7.59
N SER A 321 15.91 -18.28 -6.77
CA SER A 321 17.18 -18.07 -6.08
C SER A 321 17.44 -19.11 -4.97
N LEU A 322 16.40 -19.61 -4.31
CA LEU A 322 16.47 -20.70 -3.34
C LEU A 322 16.78 -22.05 -4.00
N TYR A 323 16.21 -22.34 -5.17
CA TYR A 323 16.53 -23.52 -5.96
C TYR A 323 17.97 -23.52 -6.49
N LEU A 324 18.51 -22.37 -6.85
CA LEU A 324 19.90 -22.23 -7.32
C LEU A 324 20.93 -22.24 -6.19
N ARG A 325 20.53 -21.97 -4.93
CA ARG A 325 21.40 -22.04 -3.74
C ARG A 325 21.46 -23.43 -3.10
N ASN A 326 20.50 -24.29 -3.34
CA ASN A 326 20.47 -25.69 -2.88
C ASN A 326 20.17 -26.61 -4.07
N PRO A 327 21.16 -26.87 -4.97
CA PRO A 327 21.03 -27.97 -5.89
C PRO A 327 21.18 -29.28 -5.07
N SER A 328 20.08 -30.02 -4.92
CA SER A 328 20.07 -31.37 -4.34
C SER A 328 20.86 -32.34 -5.20
#